data_de880a3ae618d63c0f2bff998a3c87ea
#
_entry.id   de880a3ae618d63c0f2bff998a3c87ea
#
_cell.length_a   1.000
_cell.length_b   1.000
_cell.length_c   1.000
_cell.angle_alpha   90.00
_cell.angle_beta   90.00
_cell.angle_gamma   90.00
#
_symmetry.space_group_name_H-M   'P 1'
#
loop_
_entity.id
_entity.type
_entity.pdbx_description
1 polymer ?
#
loop_
_entity_poly.entity_id
_entity_poly.type
_entity_poly.pdbx_seq_one_letter_code
_entity_poly.pdbx_strand_id
1 'polypeptide(L)'
;MHKMTKPMLAAGIALAVLSTSATASYRIGSPFPGTVTATTYYSSGSFHGAVDIASGSGCGYWGVETGLVGSLHWNVTIRTTGKVCYGNGSGNQNEVKHTFGNDYILRQWHFLKTASSYDRTCDRCQIGDEGGTGNVTGPHTHMQYDRYGTNNTSWYSSYTVKGEFLSRGETVGYIQ
;
A
#
# COMPACT_ATOMS: atom_id res chain seq x y z
N MET A 1 -44.34 -61.78 32.03
CA MET A 1 -43.63 -60.52 32.39
C MET A 1 -42.67 -60.16 31.31
N HIS A 2 -43.04 -59.21 30.41
CA HIS A 2 -42.21 -58.76 29.34
C HIS A 2 -41.53 -57.43 29.78
N LYS A 3 -40.20 -57.41 29.87
CA LYS A 3 -39.42 -56.19 30.13
C LYS A 3 -39.20 -55.51 28.81
N MET A 4 -39.80 -54.30 28.62
CA MET A 4 -39.54 -53.42 27.54
C MET A 4 -38.28 -52.61 27.86
N THR A 5 -37.22 -52.82 27.10
CA THR A 5 -36.02 -51.98 27.10
C THR A 5 -36.21 -50.76 26.16
N LYS A 6 -36.11 -49.55 26.69
CA LYS A 6 -36.18 -48.32 25.92
C LYS A 6 -34.82 -48.07 25.22
N PRO A 7 -34.80 -47.69 23.95
CA PRO A 7 -33.54 -47.27 23.32
C PRO A 7 -33.16 -45.86 23.77
N MET A 8 -31.91 -45.70 24.21
CA MET A 8 -31.27 -44.40 24.47
C MET A 8 -30.87 -43.78 23.14
N LEU A 9 -31.49 -42.65 22.82
CA LEU A 9 -31.11 -41.82 21.64
C LEU A 9 -29.90 -40.97 22.03
N ALA A 10 -28.72 -41.30 21.50
CA ALA A 10 -27.54 -40.49 21.66
C ALA A 10 -27.60 -39.31 20.66
N ALA A 11 -27.84 -38.09 21.16
CA ALA A 11 -27.75 -36.87 20.36
C ALA A 11 -26.29 -36.50 20.18
N GLY A 12 -25.75 -36.77 18.99
CA GLY A 12 -24.42 -36.30 18.60
C GLY A 12 -24.44 -34.81 18.31
N ILE A 13 -23.74 -34.01 19.12
CA ILE A 13 -23.49 -32.59 18.85
C ILE A 13 -22.38 -32.52 17.81
N ALA A 14 -22.72 -32.18 16.57
CA ALA A 14 -21.75 -31.87 15.54
C ALA A 14 -21.18 -30.47 15.82
N LEU A 15 -19.92 -30.40 16.27
CA LEU A 15 -19.18 -29.16 16.43
C LEU A 15 -18.74 -28.70 15.02
N ALA A 16 -19.45 -27.73 14.46
CA ALA A 16 -19.02 -27.07 13.23
C ALA A 16 -17.79 -26.20 13.53
N VAL A 17 -16.63 -26.69 13.16
CA VAL A 17 -15.40 -25.86 13.17
C VAL A 17 -15.50 -24.87 12.02
N LEU A 18 -15.87 -23.63 12.33
CA LEU A 18 -15.76 -22.51 11.40
C LEU A 18 -14.26 -22.21 11.21
N SER A 19 -13.69 -22.73 10.15
CA SER A 19 -12.35 -22.31 9.70
C SER A 19 -12.45 -20.89 9.18
N THR A 20 -12.07 -19.90 10.00
CA THR A 20 -11.82 -18.55 9.54
C THR A 20 -10.54 -18.60 8.70
N SER A 21 -10.66 -18.49 7.39
CA SER A 21 -9.49 -18.26 6.52
C SER A 21 -8.88 -16.93 6.94
N ALA A 22 -7.72 -16.95 7.58
CA ALA A 22 -6.94 -15.76 7.81
C ALA A 22 -6.55 -15.20 6.43
N THR A 23 -7.10 -14.05 6.04
CA THR A 23 -6.65 -13.33 4.85
C THR A 23 -5.21 -12.89 5.09
N ALA A 24 -4.31 -13.21 4.15
CA ALA A 24 -2.93 -12.78 4.25
C ALA A 24 -2.88 -11.25 4.28
N SER A 25 -2.22 -10.70 5.30
CA SER A 25 -2.01 -9.27 5.46
C SER A 25 -0.59 -8.94 5.01
N TYR A 26 -0.44 -7.95 4.12
CA TYR A 26 0.85 -7.51 3.61
C TYR A 26 1.25 -6.20 4.29
N ARG A 27 2.42 -6.19 4.92
CA ARG A 27 2.96 -4.98 5.52
C ARG A 27 3.47 -4.02 4.46
N ILE A 28 3.10 -2.75 4.58
CA ILE A 28 3.61 -1.66 3.76
C ILE A 28 4.56 -0.83 4.61
N GLY A 29 5.78 -0.66 4.13
CA GLY A 29 6.82 0.14 4.77
C GLY A 29 7.03 1.49 4.10
N SER A 30 7.64 2.42 4.84
CA SER A 30 8.07 3.70 4.28
C SER A 30 9.14 3.48 3.20
N PRO A 31 8.98 4.09 2.01
CA PRO A 31 9.88 3.88 0.87
C PRO A 31 11.26 4.52 1.03
N PHE A 32 11.39 5.47 1.94
CA PHE A 32 12.62 6.17 2.34
C PHE A 32 12.39 6.87 3.69
N PRO A 33 13.44 7.40 4.34
CA PRO A 33 13.26 8.20 5.55
C PRO A 33 12.57 9.52 5.22
N GLY A 34 11.42 9.78 5.84
CA GLY A 34 10.64 10.98 5.52
C GLY A 34 9.50 11.26 6.49
N THR A 35 8.92 12.44 6.34
CA THR A 35 7.78 12.88 7.13
C THR A 35 6.48 12.66 6.37
N VAL A 36 5.47 12.17 7.05
CA VAL A 36 4.10 12.06 6.52
C VAL A 36 3.51 13.46 6.36
N THR A 37 3.27 13.89 5.13
CA THR A 37 2.78 15.25 4.81
C THR A 37 1.28 15.32 4.59
N ALA A 38 0.66 14.22 4.15
CA ALA A 38 -0.79 14.09 4.03
C ALA A 38 -1.23 12.63 4.27
N THR A 39 -2.48 12.48 4.70
CA THR A 39 -3.17 11.19 4.88
C THR A 39 -4.54 11.23 4.21
N THR A 40 -5.62 10.80 4.87
CA THR A 40 -6.97 10.72 4.29
C THR A 40 -7.49 12.06 3.75
N TYR A 41 -7.06 13.16 4.35
CA TYR A 41 -7.43 14.51 3.93
C TYR A 41 -6.22 15.42 3.87
N TYR A 42 -6.21 16.32 2.89
CA TYR A 42 -5.29 17.46 2.88
C TYR A 42 -5.65 18.45 4.00
N SER A 43 -4.73 19.39 4.28
CA SER A 43 -4.99 20.47 5.24
C SER A 43 -6.15 21.38 4.82
N SER A 44 -6.49 21.41 3.52
CA SER A 44 -7.67 22.11 2.98
C SER A 44 -9.01 21.44 3.32
N GLY A 45 -8.99 20.22 3.86
CA GLY A 45 -10.18 19.39 4.06
C GLY A 45 -10.59 18.56 2.84
N SER A 46 -9.92 18.72 1.70
CA SER A 46 -10.20 17.91 0.51
C SER A 46 -9.76 16.47 0.72
N PHE A 47 -10.57 15.52 0.22
CA PHE A 47 -10.22 14.09 0.29
C PHE A 47 -8.96 13.80 -0.53
N HIS A 48 -8.01 13.09 0.08
CA HIS A 48 -6.76 12.64 -0.53
C HIS A 48 -6.71 11.13 -0.67
N GLY A 49 -7.07 10.41 0.39
CA GLY A 49 -7.25 8.96 0.37
C GLY A 49 -5.96 8.13 0.27
N ALA A 50 -4.83 8.70 0.63
CA ALA A 50 -3.51 8.10 0.48
C ALA A 50 -2.58 8.52 1.62
N VAL A 51 -1.34 8.08 1.59
CA VAL A 51 -0.26 8.57 2.44
C VAL A 51 0.79 9.22 1.57
N ASP A 52 1.08 10.50 1.82
CA ASP A 52 2.21 11.21 1.20
C ASP A 52 3.38 11.26 2.18
N ILE A 53 4.56 10.85 1.71
CA ILE A 53 5.81 10.87 2.49
C ILE A 53 6.82 11.70 1.73
N ALA A 54 7.37 12.74 2.37
CA ALA A 54 8.41 13.61 1.82
C ALA A 54 9.69 13.51 2.63
N SER A 55 10.83 13.36 1.94
CA SER A 55 12.13 13.34 2.61
C SER A 55 12.57 14.72 3.12
N GLY A 56 12.08 15.78 2.49
CA GLY A 56 12.57 17.16 2.70
C GLY A 56 13.93 17.45 2.08
N SER A 57 14.57 16.46 1.45
CA SER A 57 15.91 16.57 0.87
C SER A 57 15.92 17.05 -0.59
N GLY A 58 14.74 17.01 -1.22
CA GLY A 58 14.58 17.47 -2.60
C GLY A 58 14.55 16.34 -3.62
N CYS A 59 14.33 16.75 -4.85
CA CYS A 59 14.07 15.89 -5.99
C CYS A 59 15.29 15.02 -6.35
N GLY A 60 15.09 13.73 -6.47
CA GLY A 60 16.11 12.76 -6.87
C GLY A 60 17.13 12.41 -5.79
N TYR A 61 16.99 12.96 -4.60
CA TYR A 61 17.95 12.71 -3.51
C TYR A 61 17.83 11.28 -2.96
N TRP A 62 16.61 10.80 -2.77
CA TRP A 62 16.36 9.46 -2.24
C TRP A 62 15.85 8.52 -3.31
N GLY A 63 16.43 7.31 -3.34
CA GLY A 63 15.83 6.19 -4.05
C GLY A 63 14.56 5.75 -3.33
N VAL A 64 13.48 5.66 -4.08
CA VAL A 64 12.17 5.19 -3.60
C VAL A 64 12.11 3.68 -3.71
N GLU A 65 11.93 3.02 -2.59
CA GLU A 65 11.69 1.58 -2.55
C GLU A 65 10.20 1.26 -2.80
N THR A 66 9.91 0.05 -3.25
CA THR A 66 8.53 -0.44 -3.16
C THR A 66 8.12 -0.49 -1.69
N GLY A 67 6.92 0.00 -1.39
CA GLY A 67 6.37 -0.06 -0.05
C GLY A 67 6.09 -1.49 0.43
N LEU A 68 5.92 -2.44 -0.49
CA LEU A 68 5.68 -3.85 -0.15
C LEU A 68 6.91 -4.46 0.53
N VAL A 69 6.71 -5.00 1.73
CA VAL A 69 7.75 -5.65 2.52
C VAL A 69 7.59 -7.17 2.41
N GLY A 70 8.69 -7.84 2.09
CA GLY A 70 8.74 -9.27 1.81
C GLY A 70 8.78 -9.56 0.31
N SER A 71 9.28 -10.75 -0.02
CA SER A 71 9.32 -11.22 -1.41
C SER A 71 7.94 -11.70 -1.83
N LEU A 72 7.23 -10.90 -2.59
CA LEU A 72 5.87 -11.17 -3.06
C LEU A 72 5.85 -11.27 -4.59
N HIS A 73 4.96 -12.11 -5.11
CA HIS A 73 4.69 -12.17 -6.53
C HIS A 73 3.54 -11.20 -6.88
N TRP A 74 3.82 -10.21 -7.72
CA TRP A 74 2.81 -9.28 -8.22
C TRP A 74 3.08 -8.87 -9.66
N ASN A 75 2.07 -8.33 -10.31
CA ASN A 75 2.22 -7.69 -11.61
C ASN A 75 2.58 -6.23 -11.43
N VAL A 76 3.59 -5.78 -12.15
CA VAL A 76 4.07 -4.41 -12.11
C VAL A 76 3.72 -3.70 -13.41
N THR A 77 3.12 -2.54 -13.28
CA THR A 77 2.94 -1.59 -14.38
C THR A 77 3.70 -0.32 -14.06
N ILE A 78 4.57 0.10 -14.97
CA ILE A 78 5.36 1.31 -14.86
C ILE A 78 4.89 2.30 -15.89
N ARG A 79 4.63 3.54 -15.47
CA ARG A 79 4.32 4.66 -16.33
C ARG A 79 5.33 5.76 -16.10
N THR A 80 5.99 6.19 -17.18
CA THR A 80 6.96 7.28 -17.17
C THR A 80 6.50 8.37 -18.15
N THR A 81 6.34 9.60 -17.67
CA THR A 81 5.85 10.74 -18.44
C THR A 81 6.89 11.85 -18.59
N GLY A 82 8.15 11.57 -18.26
CA GLY A 82 9.25 12.52 -18.29
C GLY A 82 9.92 12.70 -16.94
N LYS A 83 10.99 13.49 -16.92
CA LYS A 83 11.75 13.83 -15.71
C LYS A 83 11.49 15.28 -15.37
N VAL A 84 10.63 15.54 -14.42
CA VAL A 84 10.32 16.87 -13.92
C VAL A 84 10.34 16.83 -12.40
N CYS A 85 11.01 17.78 -11.78
CA CYS A 85 11.13 17.78 -10.33
C CYS A 85 9.78 17.97 -9.65
N TYR A 86 8.93 18.85 -10.15
CA TYR A 86 7.53 18.98 -9.75
C TYR A 86 6.77 19.86 -10.74
N GLY A 87 5.44 19.73 -10.71
CA GLY A 87 4.56 20.70 -11.36
C GLY A 87 4.40 20.56 -12.87
N ASN A 88 4.45 19.36 -13.45
CA ASN A 88 4.19 19.18 -14.89
C ASN A 88 2.72 18.87 -15.22
N GLY A 89 1.84 19.10 -14.27
CA GLY A 89 0.39 19.06 -14.47
C GLY A 89 -0.29 17.72 -14.21
N SER A 90 -1.60 17.80 -14.05
CA SER A 90 -2.47 16.67 -13.73
C SER A 90 -2.37 15.57 -14.81
N GLY A 91 -2.33 14.32 -14.36
CA GLY A 91 -2.22 13.16 -15.25
C GLY A 91 -0.79 12.88 -15.76
N ASN A 92 0.19 13.70 -15.45
CA ASN A 92 1.60 13.54 -15.88
C ASN A 92 2.52 13.00 -14.78
N GLN A 93 1.98 12.35 -13.77
CA GLN A 93 2.77 11.69 -12.74
C GLN A 93 3.45 10.41 -13.26
N ASN A 94 4.70 10.21 -12.88
CA ASN A 94 5.34 8.92 -12.99
C ASN A 94 4.77 7.99 -11.92
N GLU A 95 4.48 6.76 -12.29
CA GLU A 95 3.73 5.82 -11.47
C GLU A 95 4.32 4.42 -11.54
N VAL A 96 4.32 3.74 -10.40
CA VAL A 96 4.49 2.29 -10.31
C VAL A 96 3.27 1.71 -9.65
N LYS A 97 2.61 0.76 -10.32
CA LYS A 97 1.47 0.00 -9.83
C LYS A 97 1.89 -1.43 -9.54
N HIS A 98 1.60 -1.90 -8.35
CA HIS A 98 1.74 -3.28 -7.94
C HIS A 98 0.34 -3.89 -7.89
N THR A 99 0.04 -4.80 -8.81
CA THR A 99 -1.24 -5.52 -8.84
C THR A 99 -1.03 -6.93 -8.30
N PHE A 100 -1.76 -7.29 -7.27
CA PHE A 100 -1.75 -8.62 -6.67
C PHE A 100 -3.17 -9.12 -6.46
N GLY A 101 -3.38 -10.42 -6.70
CA GLY A 101 -4.72 -10.94 -6.87
C GLY A 101 -5.39 -10.32 -8.10
N ASN A 102 -6.70 -10.36 -8.16
CA ASN A 102 -7.44 -9.84 -9.31
C ASN A 102 -7.83 -8.37 -9.16
N ASP A 103 -7.86 -7.83 -7.93
CA ASP A 103 -8.51 -6.55 -7.65
C ASP A 103 -7.79 -5.68 -6.62
N TYR A 104 -6.53 -6.01 -6.29
CA TYR A 104 -5.75 -5.26 -5.30
C TYR A 104 -4.60 -4.53 -5.97
N ILE A 105 -4.52 -3.22 -5.78
CA ILE A 105 -3.50 -2.36 -6.41
C ILE A 105 -2.89 -1.44 -5.36
N LEU A 106 -1.58 -1.58 -5.12
CA LEU A 106 -0.79 -0.54 -4.45
C LEU A 106 -0.18 0.36 -5.51
N ARG A 107 -0.44 1.67 -5.42
CA ARG A 107 0.12 2.70 -6.30
C ARG A 107 1.15 3.51 -5.56
N GLN A 108 2.25 3.80 -6.24
CA GLN A 108 3.23 4.79 -5.80
C GLN A 108 3.44 5.79 -6.93
N TRP A 109 3.34 7.09 -6.63
CA TRP A 109 3.34 8.16 -7.62
C TRP A 109 4.39 9.23 -7.36
N HIS A 110 4.52 10.11 -8.33
CA HIS A 110 5.27 11.36 -8.34
C HIS A 110 6.78 11.19 -8.48
N PHE A 111 7.27 10.03 -8.89
CA PHE A 111 8.70 9.80 -9.10
C PHE A 111 9.32 10.84 -10.06
N LEU A 112 10.57 11.28 -9.78
CA LEU A 112 11.36 11.99 -10.76
C LEU A 112 11.62 11.09 -11.98
N LYS A 113 12.02 9.87 -11.71
CA LYS A 113 12.10 8.80 -12.70
C LYS A 113 11.72 7.48 -12.04
N THR A 114 11.18 6.56 -12.82
CA THR A 114 10.94 5.17 -12.43
C THR A 114 12.07 4.27 -12.92
N ALA A 115 12.26 3.14 -12.25
CA ALA A 115 13.01 2.04 -12.83
C ALA A 115 12.31 1.56 -14.11
N SER A 116 13.08 1.12 -15.12
CA SER A 116 12.49 0.57 -16.35
C SER A 116 11.86 -0.81 -16.12
N SER A 117 12.41 -1.55 -15.17
CA SER A 117 11.89 -2.84 -14.68
C SER A 117 12.53 -3.13 -13.33
N TYR A 118 11.94 -4.03 -12.56
CA TYR A 118 12.56 -4.58 -11.36
C TYR A 118 12.02 -5.98 -11.07
N ASP A 119 12.75 -6.72 -10.23
CA ASP A 119 12.35 -8.06 -9.83
C ASP A 119 11.06 -8.01 -9.00
N ARG A 120 10.06 -8.78 -9.42
CA ARG A 120 8.74 -8.84 -8.79
C ARG A 120 8.72 -9.63 -7.49
N THR A 121 9.82 -10.27 -7.13
CA THR A 121 9.98 -11.06 -5.91
C THR A 121 10.91 -10.43 -4.89
N CYS A 122 11.44 -9.25 -5.19
CA CYS A 122 12.38 -8.58 -4.29
C CYS A 122 11.66 -7.94 -3.09
N ASP A 123 12.35 -7.94 -1.96
CA ASP A 123 11.94 -7.21 -0.77
C ASP A 123 12.41 -5.76 -0.87
N ARG A 124 11.49 -4.81 -0.90
CA ARG A 124 11.75 -3.37 -0.91
C ARG A 124 12.75 -2.91 -1.98
N CYS A 125 12.64 -3.42 -3.20
CA CYS A 125 13.48 -2.95 -4.29
C CYS A 125 13.29 -1.46 -4.57
N GLN A 126 14.36 -0.80 -4.96
CA GLN A 126 14.25 0.57 -5.48
C GLN A 126 13.49 0.55 -6.81
N ILE A 127 12.41 1.33 -6.87
CA ILE A 127 11.51 1.43 -8.03
C ILE A 127 11.55 2.78 -8.72
N GLY A 128 12.28 3.74 -8.17
CA GLY A 128 12.45 5.06 -8.74
C GLY A 128 13.23 5.99 -7.82
N ASP A 129 13.24 7.26 -8.17
CA ASP A 129 13.83 8.34 -7.38
C ASP A 129 12.73 9.31 -6.96
N GLU A 130 12.81 9.85 -5.73
CA GLU A 130 11.86 10.83 -5.22
C GLU A 130 11.75 12.03 -6.16
N GLY A 131 10.52 12.43 -6.44
CA GLY A 131 10.23 13.54 -7.32
C GLY A 131 8.87 14.14 -7.06
N GLY A 132 8.45 15.01 -7.96
CA GLY A 132 7.17 15.71 -7.88
C GLY A 132 6.52 15.83 -9.26
N THR A 133 6.54 14.76 -10.07
CA THR A 133 5.81 14.74 -11.33
C THR A 133 4.31 14.72 -11.08
N GLY A 134 3.53 15.37 -11.95
CA GLY A 134 2.09 15.52 -11.79
C GLY A 134 1.72 16.88 -11.17
N ASN A 135 0.53 16.97 -10.63
CA ASN A 135 0.01 18.18 -9.99
C ASN A 135 0.35 18.19 -8.49
N VAL A 136 1.57 18.60 -8.18
CA VAL A 136 2.12 18.63 -6.81
C VAL A 136 2.92 19.90 -6.55
N THR A 137 3.11 20.23 -5.28
CA THR A 137 3.82 21.44 -4.84
C THR A 137 5.26 21.19 -4.43
N GLY A 138 5.68 19.93 -4.31
CA GLY A 138 7.03 19.54 -3.91
C GLY A 138 7.26 18.04 -4.01
N PRO A 139 8.53 17.60 -3.93
CA PRO A 139 8.88 16.19 -4.00
C PRO A 139 8.29 15.39 -2.83
N HIS A 140 7.67 14.27 -3.14
CA HIS A 140 7.16 13.28 -2.19
C HIS A 140 6.80 11.99 -2.92
N THR A 141 6.55 10.92 -2.17
CA THR A 141 5.93 9.72 -2.69
C THR A 141 4.50 9.62 -2.17
N HIS A 142 3.55 9.56 -3.10
CA HIS A 142 2.14 9.27 -2.84
C HIS A 142 1.94 7.76 -2.84
N MET A 143 1.33 7.22 -1.79
CA MET A 143 1.04 5.79 -1.63
C MET A 143 -0.46 5.58 -1.46
N GLN A 144 -1.09 4.96 -2.45
CA GLN A 144 -2.53 4.68 -2.47
C GLN A 144 -2.80 3.19 -2.65
N TYR A 145 -3.78 2.68 -1.93
CA TYR A 145 -4.26 1.32 -2.09
C TYR A 145 -5.70 1.31 -2.60
N ASP A 146 -5.90 0.63 -3.72
CA ASP A 146 -7.22 0.38 -4.27
C ASP A 146 -7.59 -1.09 -4.06
N ARG A 147 -8.80 -1.31 -3.58
CA ARG A 147 -9.41 -2.63 -3.40
C ARG A 147 -10.71 -2.70 -4.18
N TYR A 148 -10.83 -3.66 -5.10
CA TYR A 148 -12.00 -3.77 -5.99
C TYR A 148 -12.32 -2.46 -6.74
N GLY A 149 -11.29 -1.79 -7.24
CA GLY A 149 -11.42 -0.53 -7.95
C GLY A 149 -11.79 0.69 -7.10
N THR A 150 -11.83 0.53 -5.77
CA THR A 150 -12.16 1.61 -4.83
C THR A 150 -10.98 1.93 -3.93
N ASN A 151 -10.68 3.22 -3.76
CA ASN A 151 -9.67 3.68 -2.80
C ASN A 151 -10.05 3.22 -1.38
N ASN A 152 -9.12 2.57 -0.71
CA ASN A 152 -9.28 2.06 0.64
C ASN A 152 -8.27 2.74 1.57
N THR A 153 -8.77 3.45 2.58
CA THR A 153 -7.93 4.19 3.55
C THR A 153 -7.67 3.43 4.85
N SER A 154 -8.32 2.29 5.06
CA SER A 154 -8.21 1.53 6.31
C SER A 154 -6.82 0.90 6.51
N TRP A 155 -6.02 0.78 5.45
CA TRP A 155 -4.71 0.12 5.49
C TRP A 155 -3.65 0.89 6.29
N TYR A 156 -3.77 2.23 6.41
CA TYR A 156 -2.81 3.08 7.12
C TYR A 156 -3.43 3.82 8.32
N SER A 157 -4.73 4.07 8.34
CA SER A 157 -5.38 5.01 9.26
C SER A 157 -5.20 4.69 10.76
N SER A 158 -4.86 3.45 11.09
CA SER A 158 -4.57 3.02 12.47
C SER A 158 -3.07 3.00 12.80
N TYR A 159 -2.20 3.32 11.85
CA TYR A 159 -0.75 3.15 11.97
C TYR A 159 0.03 4.43 11.70
N THR A 160 -0.50 5.34 10.89
CA THR A 160 0.26 6.48 10.36
C THR A 160 -0.55 7.76 10.48
N VAL A 161 0.08 8.80 11.00
CA VAL A 161 -0.52 10.13 11.18
C VAL A 161 0.34 11.22 10.53
N LYS A 162 -0.32 12.31 10.09
CA LYS A 162 0.38 13.46 9.53
C LYS A 162 1.35 14.08 10.54
N GLY A 163 2.55 14.41 10.08
CA GLY A 163 3.62 15.00 10.88
C GLY A 163 4.58 13.96 11.50
N GLU A 164 4.24 12.69 11.42
CA GLU A 164 5.13 11.61 11.88
C GLU A 164 6.33 11.47 10.95
N PHE A 165 7.52 11.29 11.54
CA PHE A 165 8.73 10.92 10.79
C PHE A 165 8.87 9.39 10.79
N LEU A 166 9.01 8.82 9.62
CA LEU A 166 9.19 7.39 9.43
C LEU A 166 10.60 7.09 8.92
N SER A 167 11.25 6.12 9.53
CA SER A 167 12.48 5.55 9.01
C SER A 167 12.21 4.69 7.77
N ARG A 168 13.21 4.47 6.93
CA ARG A 168 13.08 3.56 5.78
C ARG A 168 12.60 2.18 6.21
N GLY A 169 11.53 1.69 5.58
CA GLY A 169 10.93 0.40 5.87
C GLY A 169 10.10 0.35 7.16
N GLU A 170 9.99 1.46 7.89
CA GLU A 170 9.06 1.55 9.03
C GLU A 170 7.61 1.38 8.58
N THR A 171 6.79 0.77 9.40
CA THR A 171 5.42 0.40 9.01
C THR A 171 4.55 1.61 8.76
N VAL A 172 4.04 1.74 7.53
CA VAL A 172 2.99 2.70 7.17
C VAL A 172 1.61 2.10 7.40
N GLY A 173 1.44 0.81 7.15
CA GLY A 173 0.17 0.13 7.34
C GLY A 173 0.18 -1.31 6.84
N TYR A 174 -1.02 -1.89 6.75
CA TYR A 174 -1.23 -3.26 6.28
C TYR A 174 -2.38 -3.31 5.28
N ILE A 175 -2.18 -4.01 4.17
CA ILE A 175 -3.21 -4.27 3.15
C ILE A 175 -3.65 -5.73 3.18
N GLN A 176 -4.96 -5.96 2.89
CA GLN A 176 -5.60 -7.28 2.92
C GLN A 176 -6.45 -7.50 1.69
#